data_440b0419e22804d42bd99647dd15fe4d
#
_entry.id   440b0419e22804d42bd99647dd15fe4d
#
_cell.length_a   1.000
_cell.length_b   1.000
_cell.length_c   1.000
_cell.angle_alpha   90.00
_cell.angle_beta   90.00
_cell.angle_gamma   90.00
#
_symmetry.space_group_name_H-M   'P 1'
#
loop_
_entity.id
_entity.type
_entity.pdbx_description
1 polymer ?
#
loop_
_entity_poly.entity_id
_entity_poly.type
_entity_poly.pdbx_seq_one_letter_code
_entity_poly.pdbx_strand_id
1 'polypeptide(L)'
;LRALFIARAYEPAVFGDANAFFHSLNTDEAFLRRTLLRGFLFLALLRDKEYFDVDDLVLIRENMPGMFFSAGEQPFMIGGSWFSPVLGKAQSAFRFSVFPLPVTSQGAVTVLGLDTPLSVSSRGEHVPQAVQLVEGLTSPENILIFNDGQGGFSLLKNAPLPADKAVHPLWKSMDAGRGIFHSDIRLRYNLWHRLDSGIELILSGASAEEATESVIQALHDAQQGKEGKQGKQS
;
A
#
# COMPACT_ATOMS: atom_id res chain seq x y z
N LEU A 1 2.51 -5.83 -5.37
CA LEU A 1 1.26 -6.34 -5.93
C LEU A 1 0.02 -5.76 -5.23
N ARG A 2 -0.04 -5.66 -3.87
CA ARG A 2 -1.17 -5.07 -3.15
C ARG A 2 -1.54 -3.66 -3.66
N ALA A 3 -0.56 -2.80 -3.92
CA ALA A 3 -0.82 -1.45 -4.43
C ALA A 3 -1.44 -1.46 -5.83
N LEU A 4 -1.01 -2.37 -6.71
CA LEU A 4 -1.63 -2.58 -8.02
C LEU A 4 -3.09 -3.03 -7.89
N PHE A 5 -3.33 -3.99 -7.00
CA PHE A 5 -4.67 -4.47 -6.68
C PHE A 5 -5.57 -3.32 -6.22
N ILE A 6 -5.14 -2.56 -5.18
CA ILE A 6 -5.93 -1.46 -4.61
C ILE A 6 -6.19 -0.36 -5.65
N ALA A 7 -5.18 0.04 -6.41
CA ALA A 7 -5.34 1.05 -7.46
C ALA A 7 -6.43 0.65 -8.47
N ARG A 8 -6.46 -0.63 -8.84
CA ARG A 8 -7.44 -1.15 -9.80
C ARG A 8 -8.82 -1.41 -9.18
N ALA A 9 -8.85 -2.03 -7.99
CA ALA A 9 -10.10 -2.35 -7.30
C ALA A 9 -10.85 -1.08 -6.86
N TYR A 10 -10.13 -0.05 -6.41
CA TYR A 10 -10.70 1.19 -5.88
C TYR A 10 -10.80 2.32 -6.92
N GLU A 11 -10.58 2.04 -8.20
CA GLU A 11 -10.78 3.01 -9.28
C GLU A 11 -12.12 3.76 -9.17
N PRO A 12 -13.27 3.11 -8.88
CA PRO A 12 -14.53 3.82 -8.73
C PRO A 12 -14.59 4.79 -7.54
N ALA A 13 -13.80 4.57 -6.50
CA ALA A 13 -13.70 5.51 -5.39
C ALA A 13 -12.88 6.74 -5.75
N VAL A 14 -11.83 6.57 -6.57
CA VAL A 14 -10.95 7.67 -6.98
C VAL A 14 -11.64 8.61 -7.96
N PHE A 15 -12.39 8.06 -8.91
CA PHE A 15 -13.02 8.83 -10.01
C PHE A 15 -14.53 9.04 -9.84
N GLY A 16 -15.09 8.63 -8.69
CA GLY A 16 -16.51 8.74 -8.36
C GLY A 16 -16.75 9.19 -6.93
N ASP A 17 -17.82 8.68 -6.32
CA ASP A 17 -18.14 8.96 -4.92
C ASP A 17 -17.46 7.96 -3.99
N ALA A 18 -16.35 8.38 -3.37
CA ALA A 18 -15.60 7.55 -2.45
C ALA A 18 -16.43 7.16 -1.19
N ASN A 19 -17.33 8.03 -0.70
CA ASN A 19 -18.13 7.72 0.49
C ASN A 19 -19.16 6.64 0.17
N ALA A 20 -19.86 6.75 -0.95
CA ALA A 20 -20.80 5.71 -1.41
C ALA A 20 -20.08 4.38 -1.68
N PHE A 21 -18.88 4.43 -2.27
CA PHE A 21 -18.06 3.25 -2.53
C PHE A 21 -17.69 2.52 -1.23
N PHE A 22 -17.10 3.20 -0.24
CA PHE A 22 -16.71 2.58 1.02
C PHE A 22 -17.91 2.18 1.88
N HIS A 23 -19.03 2.89 1.81
CA HIS A 23 -20.28 2.45 2.42
C HIS A 23 -20.72 1.11 1.85
N SER A 24 -20.74 0.98 0.52
CA SER A 24 -21.14 -0.28 -0.15
C SER A 24 -20.16 -1.42 0.15
N LEU A 25 -18.86 -1.17 0.26
CA LEU A 25 -17.89 -2.20 0.68
C LEU A 25 -18.20 -2.77 2.07
N ASN A 26 -18.74 -1.95 2.98
CA ASN A 26 -19.05 -2.37 4.34
C ASN A 26 -20.42 -3.05 4.49
N THR A 27 -21.34 -2.87 3.55
CA THR A 27 -22.75 -3.21 3.72
C THR A 27 -23.31 -4.14 2.64
N ASP A 28 -22.62 -4.29 1.52
CA ASP A 28 -23.04 -5.12 0.38
C ASP A 28 -21.90 -6.10 0.02
N GLU A 29 -22.06 -7.36 0.43
CA GLU A 29 -21.08 -8.41 0.14
C GLU A 29 -20.94 -8.66 -1.38
N ALA A 30 -22.00 -8.55 -2.14
CA ALA A 30 -21.93 -8.71 -3.59
C ALA A 30 -21.10 -7.58 -4.22
N PHE A 31 -21.18 -6.35 -3.69
CA PHE A 31 -20.34 -5.24 -4.10
C PHE A 31 -18.88 -5.46 -3.72
N LEU A 32 -18.62 -5.90 -2.48
CA LEU A 32 -17.28 -6.27 -2.02
C LEU A 32 -16.66 -7.33 -2.94
N ARG A 33 -17.40 -8.40 -3.22
CA ARG A 33 -17.01 -9.49 -4.10
C ARG A 33 -16.63 -9.00 -5.50
N ARG A 34 -17.47 -8.17 -6.12
CA ARG A 34 -17.18 -7.56 -7.44
C ARG A 34 -15.94 -6.66 -7.41
N THR A 35 -15.73 -5.95 -6.31
CA THR A 35 -14.56 -5.07 -6.13
C THR A 35 -13.28 -5.89 -6.01
N LEU A 36 -13.27 -6.95 -5.21
CA LEU A 36 -12.14 -7.87 -5.08
C LEU A 36 -11.84 -8.57 -6.41
N LEU A 37 -12.87 -9.10 -7.07
CA LEU A 37 -12.74 -9.76 -8.37
C LEU A 37 -12.09 -8.85 -9.42
N ARG A 38 -12.46 -7.56 -9.48
CA ARG A 38 -11.84 -6.58 -10.38
C ARG A 38 -10.33 -6.48 -10.17
N GLY A 39 -9.88 -6.44 -8.91
CA GLY A 39 -8.47 -6.37 -8.56
C GLY A 39 -7.73 -7.65 -8.93
N PHE A 40 -8.30 -8.82 -8.63
CA PHE A 40 -7.69 -10.11 -8.93
C PHE A 40 -7.68 -10.43 -10.42
N LEU A 41 -8.72 -10.08 -11.17
CA LEU A 41 -8.70 -10.19 -12.65
C LEU A 41 -7.56 -9.38 -13.26
N PHE A 42 -7.28 -8.20 -12.71
CA PHE A 42 -6.15 -7.41 -13.18
C PHE A 42 -4.79 -8.08 -12.87
N LEU A 43 -4.62 -8.62 -11.66
CA LEU A 43 -3.40 -9.34 -11.32
C LEU A 43 -3.25 -10.63 -12.13
N ALA A 44 -4.33 -11.38 -12.35
CA ALA A 44 -4.32 -12.56 -13.20
C ALA A 44 -3.93 -12.22 -14.65
N LEU A 45 -4.46 -11.12 -15.19
CA LEU A 45 -4.07 -10.62 -16.51
C LEU A 45 -2.55 -10.33 -16.59
N LEU A 46 -1.97 -9.71 -15.56
CA LEU A 46 -0.54 -9.41 -15.54
C LEU A 46 0.30 -10.69 -15.46
N ARG A 47 -0.12 -11.68 -14.65
CA ARG A 47 0.49 -13.01 -14.58
C ARG A 47 0.43 -13.69 -15.95
N ASP A 48 -0.74 -13.73 -16.59
CA ASP A 48 -0.94 -14.41 -17.88
C ASP A 48 -0.17 -13.73 -19.03
N LYS A 49 0.25 -12.48 -18.84
CA LYS A 49 1.16 -11.73 -19.70
C LYS A 49 2.64 -11.88 -19.31
N GLU A 50 2.92 -12.73 -18.32
CA GLU A 50 4.29 -13.01 -17.84
C GLU A 50 5.03 -11.75 -17.34
N TYR A 51 4.29 -10.76 -16.79
CA TYR A 51 4.90 -9.57 -16.17
C TYR A 51 5.43 -9.86 -14.76
N PHE A 52 5.00 -10.94 -14.14
CA PHE A 52 5.51 -11.49 -12.88
C PHE A 52 5.08 -12.96 -12.75
N ASP A 53 5.79 -13.72 -11.92
CA ASP A 53 5.51 -15.12 -11.62
C ASP A 53 5.67 -15.45 -10.13
N VAL A 54 5.59 -16.73 -9.77
CA VAL A 54 5.71 -17.18 -8.39
C VAL A 54 7.10 -16.93 -7.80
N ASP A 55 8.15 -16.95 -8.60
CA ASP A 55 9.52 -16.72 -8.13
C ASP A 55 9.71 -15.27 -7.72
N ASP A 56 8.96 -14.33 -8.28
CA ASP A 56 8.93 -12.92 -7.86
C ASP A 56 8.53 -12.73 -6.39
N LEU A 57 7.74 -13.66 -5.80
CA LEU A 57 7.40 -13.60 -4.37
C LEU A 57 8.63 -13.72 -3.47
N VAL A 58 9.57 -14.57 -3.81
CA VAL A 58 10.82 -14.74 -3.07
C VAL A 58 11.66 -13.48 -3.18
N LEU A 59 11.78 -12.94 -4.39
CA LEU A 59 12.53 -11.72 -4.66
C LEU A 59 11.95 -10.51 -3.92
N ILE A 60 10.62 -10.39 -3.85
CA ILE A 60 9.93 -9.30 -3.15
C ILE A 60 10.18 -9.37 -1.64
N ARG A 61 10.17 -10.56 -1.04
CA ARG A 61 10.45 -10.76 0.40
C ARG A 61 11.88 -10.35 0.78
N GLU A 62 12.83 -10.49 -0.13
CA GLU A 62 14.24 -10.18 0.09
C GLU A 62 14.66 -8.76 -0.34
N ASN A 63 13.71 -7.87 -0.68
CA ASN A 63 13.96 -6.53 -1.24
C ASN A 63 14.81 -6.53 -2.53
N MET A 64 14.89 -7.64 -3.23
CA MET A 64 15.68 -7.81 -4.45
C MET A 64 15.28 -6.87 -5.61
N PRO A 65 13.98 -6.50 -5.82
CA PRO A 65 13.61 -5.61 -6.93
C PRO A 65 14.37 -4.27 -6.90
N GLY A 66 14.63 -3.73 -5.71
CA GLY A 66 15.44 -2.51 -5.56
C GLY A 66 16.89 -2.69 -6.02
N MET A 67 17.46 -3.88 -5.85
CA MET A 67 18.83 -4.19 -6.28
C MET A 67 18.93 -4.28 -7.80
N PHE A 68 18.04 -5.02 -8.47
CA PHE A 68 18.03 -5.14 -9.94
C PHE A 68 17.75 -3.80 -10.62
N PHE A 69 16.84 -3.00 -10.05
CA PHE A 69 16.58 -1.67 -10.55
C PHE A 69 17.80 -0.76 -10.39
N SER A 70 18.46 -0.76 -9.22
CA SER A 70 19.66 0.06 -8.97
C SER A 70 20.85 -0.36 -9.83
N ALA A 71 20.95 -1.63 -10.19
CA ALA A 71 21.95 -2.16 -11.11
C ALA A 71 21.65 -1.84 -12.59
N GLY A 72 20.46 -1.29 -12.89
CA GLY A 72 20.04 -1.01 -14.27
C GLY A 72 19.58 -2.24 -15.06
N GLU A 73 19.36 -3.36 -14.39
CA GLU A 73 18.90 -4.61 -15.00
C GLU A 73 17.41 -4.60 -15.30
N GLN A 74 16.66 -3.74 -14.61
CA GLN A 74 15.21 -3.55 -14.83
C GLN A 74 14.90 -2.08 -15.12
N PRO A 75 14.15 -1.78 -16.21
CA PRO A 75 13.80 -0.40 -16.55
C PRO A 75 12.69 0.19 -15.66
N PHE A 76 11.91 -0.68 -14.97
CA PHE A 76 10.81 -0.30 -14.10
C PHE A 76 10.83 -1.11 -12.81
N MET A 77 10.44 -0.47 -11.73
CA MET A 77 10.21 -1.11 -10.44
C MET A 77 8.88 -0.63 -9.85
N ILE A 78 8.10 -1.54 -9.31
CA ILE A 78 6.92 -1.20 -8.53
C ILE A 78 7.30 -1.21 -7.06
N GLY A 79 7.19 -0.05 -6.42
CA GLY A 79 7.57 0.14 -5.02
C GLY A 79 6.88 1.33 -4.39
N GLY A 80 7.25 1.67 -3.18
CA GLY A 80 6.80 2.87 -2.51
C GLY A 80 7.82 4.01 -2.62
N SER A 81 7.40 5.21 -2.27
CA SER A 81 8.25 6.41 -2.30
C SER A 81 9.50 6.27 -1.42
N TRP A 82 9.47 5.41 -0.39
CA TRP A 82 10.61 5.11 0.48
C TRP A 82 11.83 4.50 -0.22
N PHE A 83 11.66 3.96 -1.42
CA PHE A 83 12.80 3.51 -2.23
C PHE A 83 13.60 4.69 -2.79
N SER A 84 13.00 5.86 -2.97
CA SER A 84 13.67 7.00 -3.57
C SER A 84 14.93 7.43 -2.82
N PRO A 85 14.91 7.67 -1.49
CA PRO A 85 16.14 7.99 -0.75
C PRO A 85 17.13 6.83 -0.68
N VAL A 86 16.66 5.58 -0.71
CA VAL A 86 17.53 4.39 -0.73
C VAL A 86 18.31 4.32 -2.05
N LEU A 87 17.61 4.46 -3.18
CA LEU A 87 18.21 4.45 -4.51
C LEU A 87 19.13 5.65 -4.73
N GLY A 88 18.77 6.82 -4.21
CA GLY A 88 19.62 8.02 -4.26
C GLY A 88 20.93 7.84 -3.51
N LYS A 89 20.94 7.13 -2.39
CA LYS A 89 22.16 6.81 -1.61
C LYS A 89 23.01 5.72 -2.25
N ALA A 90 22.39 4.79 -2.98
CA ALA A 90 23.07 3.67 -3.63
C ALA A 90 23.93 4.09 -4.83
N GLN A 91 24.07 5.41 -5.10
CA GLN A 91 24.80 5.92 -6.27
C GLN A 91 24.37 5.23 -7.57
N SER A 92 23.05 5.05 -7.76
CA SER A 92 22.53 4.50 -9.00
C SER A 92 23.17 5.22 -10.20
N ALA A 93 23.66 4.46 -11.16
CA ALA A 93 24.36 4.98 -12.33
C ALA A 93 23.45 5.79 -13.28
N PHE A 94 22.15 5.90 -12.95
CA PHE A 94 21.14 6.54 -13.78
C PHE A 94 20.18 7.42 -12.95
N ARG A 95 19.48 8.32 -13.64
CA ARG A 95 18.41 9.11 -13.05
C ARG A 95 17.10 8.35 -13.16
N PHE A 96 16.28 8.41 -12.12
CA PHE A 96 14.94 7.82 -12.07
C PHE A 96 13.90 8.86 -11.65
N SER A 97 12.64 8.53 -11.85
CA SER A 97 11.49 9.30 -11.37
C SER A 97 10.43 8.32 -10.85
N VAL A 98 9.66 8.77 -9.87
CA VAL A 98 8.58 8.00 -9.26
C VAL A 98 7.25 8.52 -9.80
N PHE A 99 6.42 7.63 -10.34
CA PHE A 99 5.14 7.97 -10.94
C PHE A 99 3.99 7.26 -10.25
N PRO A 100 2.78 7.85 -10.26
CA PRO A 100 1.55 7.15 -9.89
C PRO A 100 1.32 5.91 -10.75
N LEU A 101 0.59 4.92 -10.23
CA LEU A 101 0.32 3.66 -10.91
C LEU A 101 -0.63 3.87 -12.10
N PRO A 102 -0.21 3.60 -13.36
CA PRO A 102 -1.02 3.82 -14.57
C PRO A 102 -1.92 2.62 -14.87
N VAL A 103 -2.67 2.15 -13.86
CA VAL A 103 -3.40 0.87 -13.92
C VAL A 103 -4.90 1.01 -14.11
N THR A 104 -5.40 2.23 -14.27
CA THR A 104 -6.82 2.48 -14.50
C THR A 104 -7.07 3.05 -15.87
N SER A 105 -8.31 2.88 -16.40
CA SER A 105 -8.72 3.44 -17.68
C SER A 105 -8.84 4.97 -17.67
N GLN A 106 -8.98 5.57 -16.50
CA GLN A 106 -9.19 7.01 -16.31
C GLN A 106 -7.91 7.77 -15.96
N GLY A 107 -6.79 7.05 -15.78
CA GLY A 107 -5.49 7.66 -15.52
C GLY A 107 -4.70 6.98 -14.40
N ALA A 108 -3.62 7.61 -14.00
CA ALA A 108 -2.75 7.09 -12.94
C ALA A 108 -3.28 7.44 -11.55
N VAL A 109 -3.06 6.54 -10.58
CA VAL A 109 -3.54 6.62 -9.20
C VAL A 109 -2.35 6.48 -8.24
N THR A 110 -2.32 7.27 -7.17
CA THR A 110 -1.38 7.11 -6.07
C THR A 110 -2.05 6.33 -4.95
N VAL A 111 -1.50 5.17 -4.60
CA VAL A 111 -1.93 4.41 -3.41
C VAL A 111 -1.16 4.93 -2.21
N LEU A 112 -1.89 5.34 -1.19
CA LEU A 112 -1.36 5.97 0.02
C LEU A 112 -1.40 5.00 1.20
N GLY A 113 -0.43 5.10 2.08
CA GLY A 113 -0.41 4.46 3.37
C GLY A 113 -0.06 5.47 4.46
N LEU A 114 -0.70 5.35 5.63
CA LEU A 114 -0.21 5.98 6.84
C LEU A 114 0.88 5.06 7.40
N ASP A 115 2.09 5.57 7.48
CA ASP A 115 3.25 4.80 7.92
C ASP A 115 3.71 5.25 9.31
N THR A 116 4.41 4.34 10.00
CA THR A 116 5.10 4.59 11.26
C THR A 116 4.22 5.22 12.35
N PRO A 117 3.10 4.58 12.75
CA PRO A 117 2.32 5.07 13.87
C PRO A 117 3.12 4.92 15.17
N LEU A 118 3.14 5.98 15.99
CA LEU A 118 3.71 5.95 17.31
C LEU A 118 2.61 5.79 18.36
N SER A 119 2.84 4.92 19.34
CA SER A 119 1.91 4.72 20.46
C SER A 119 2.65 4.54 21.77
N VAL A 120 2.02 4.97 22.86
CA VAL A 120 2.54 4.83 24.21
C VAL A 120 1.71 3.79 24.96
N SER A 121 2.38 2.81 25.59
CA SER A 121 1.72 1.84 26.46
C SER A 121 1.16 2.51 27.71
N SER A 122 -0.13 2.41 27.95
CA SER A 122 -0.78 2.96 29.16
C SER A 122 -0.40 2.24 30.46
N ARG A 123 0.29 1.08 30.37
CA ARG A 123 0.67 0.23 31.51
C ARG A 123 2.17 0.30 31.83
N GLY A 124 2.92 1.20 31.20
CA GLY A 124 4.36 1.36 31.46
C GLY A 124 4.63 2.15 32.74
N GLU A 125 5.79 1.94 33.36
CA GLU A 125 6.23 2.69 34.57
C GLU A 125 6.57 4.15 34.24
N HIS A 126 6.93 4.46 32.99
CA HIS A 126 7.41 5.76 32.54
C HIS A 126 6.51 6.40 31.47
N VAL A 127 5.19 6.28 31.64
CA VAL A 127 4.21 6.82 30.67
C VAL A 127 4.42 8.32 30.39
N PRO A 128 4.62 9.20 31.39
CA PRO A 128 4.82 10.63 31.13
C PRO A 128 6.06 10.92 30.26
N GLN A 129 7.16 10.24 30.52
CA GLN A 129 8.40 10.39 29.74
C GLN A 129 8.24 9.85 28.31
N ALA A 130 7.50 8.74 28.16
CA ALA A 130 7.22 8.18 26.84
C ALA A 130 6.32 9.12 26.02
N VAL A 131 5.33 9.79 26.64
CA VAL A 131 4.50 10.83 26.00
C VAL A 131 5.39 11.99 25.55
N GLN A 132 6.25 12.53 26.42
CA GLN A 132 7.16 13.61 26.07
C GLN A 132 8.08 13.25 24.90
N LEU A 133 8.59 12.01 24.87
CA LEU A 133 9.38 11.52 23.74
C LEU A 133 8.57 11.53 22.43
N VAL A 134 7.35 10.99 22.46
CA VAL A 134 6.49 10.98 21.26
C VAL A 134 6.17 12.41 20.82
N GLU A 135 5.81 13.33 21.73
CA GLU A 135 5.59 14.72 21.42
C GLU A 135 6.82 15.39 20.78
N GLY A 136 7.99 15.11 21.29
CA GLY A 136 9.24 15.58 20.71
C GLY A 136 9.48 15.03 19.30
N LEU A 137 9.32 13.70 19.12
CA LEU A 137 9.49 13.04 17.81
C LEU A 137 8.45 13.52 16.78
N THR A 138 7.25 13.87 17.23
CA THR A 138 6.16 14.34 16.37
C THR A 138 6.07 15.87 16.28
N SER A 139 7.08 16.60 16.74
CA SER A 139 7.17 18.04 16.51
C SER A 139 7.22 18.34 14.99
N PRO A 140 6.70 19.48 14.54
CA PRO A 140 6.67 19.81 13.10
C PRO A 140 8.04 19.70 12.43
N GLU A 141 9.11 20.12 13.09
CA GLU A 141 10.48 20.04 12.58
C GLU A 141 10.93 18.61 12.38
N ASN A 142 10.75 17.74 13.41
CA ASN A 142 11.17 16.35 13.38
C ASN A 142 10.34 15.52 12.38
N ILE A 143 9.04 15.82 12.23
CA ILE A 143 8.19 15.18 11.20
C ILE A 143 8.71 15.48 9.80
N LEU A 144 9.13 16.72 9.52
CA LEU A 144 9.66 17.07 8.20
C LEU A 144 10.99 16.36 7.92
N ILE A 145 11.90 16.32 8.89
CA ILE A 145 13.18 15.59 8.78
C ILE A 145 12.92 14.09 8.54
N PHE A 146 12.00 13.50 9.30
CA PHE A 146 11.63 12.09 9.14
C PHE A 146 11.06 11.81 7.75
N ASN A 147 10.11 12.62 7.28
CA ASN A 147 9.48 12.42 5.99
C ASN A 147 10.47 12.54 4.83
N ASP A 148 11.37 13.53 4.88
CA ASP A 148 12.44 13.65 3.87
C ASP A 148 13.36 12.42 3.87
N GLY A 149 13.71 11.91 5.04
CA GLY A 149 14.53 10.70 5.17
C GLY A 149 13.87 9.44 4.63
N GLN A 150 12.54 9.38 4.65
CA GLN A 150 11.74 8.23 4.21
C GLN A 150 11.11 8.41 2.81
N GLY A 151 11.34 9.54 2.12
CA GLY A 151 10.67 9.83 0.86
C GLY A 151 9.14 9.95 1.01
N GLY A 152 8.68 10.31 2.20
CA GLY A 152 7.27 10.45 2.56
C GLY A 152 6.75 11.87 2.38
N PHE A 153 5.42 12.01 2.41
CA PHE A 153 4.73 13.30 2.42
C PHE A 153 4.23 13.62 3.82
N SER A 154 4.41 14.87 4.24
CA SER A 154 3.97 15.30 5.56
C SER A 154 2.45 15.37 5.67
N LEU A 155 1.92 14.97 6.85
CA LEU A 155 0.52 15.15 7.22
C LEU A 155 0.24 16.55 7.80
N LEU A 156 1.26 17.37 8.00
CA LEU A 156 1.11 18.75 8.48
C LEU A 156 0.47 19.61 7.39
N LYS A 157 -0.48 20.46 7.81
CA LYS A 157 -1.09 21.45 6.91
C LYS A 157 -0.01 22.41 6.41
N ASN A 158 -0.03 22.69 5.11
CA ASN A 158 0.91 23.59 4.44
C ASN A 158 2.38 23.19 4.58
N ALA A 159 2.67 21.91 4.83
CA ALA A 159 4.05 21.44 4.80
C ALA A 159 4.68 21.63 3.42
N PRO A 160 6.00 21.91 3.36
CA PRO A 160 6.70 21.91 2.08
C PRO A 160 6.67 20.50 1.45
N LEU A 161 6.84 20.46 0.13
CA LEU A 161 7.06 19.19 -0.56
C LEU A 161 8.41 18.59 -0.11
N PRO A 162 8.55 17.25 -0.15
CA PRO A 162 9.82 16.59 0.10
C PRO A 162 10.95 17.21 -0.75
N ALA A 163 12.16 17.27 -0.20
CA ALA A 163 13.34 17.78 -0.90
C ALA A 163 13.66 16.94 -2.15
N ASP A 164 13.35 15.64 -2.11
CA ASP A 164 13.52 14.74 -3.24
C ASP A 164 12.47 15.00 -4.33
N LYS A 165 12.92 15.60 -5.43
CA LYS A 165 12.05 15.91 -6.58
C LYS A 165 11.56 14.67 -7.35
N ALA A 166 12.19 13.52 -7.17
CA ALA A 166 11.80 12.29 -7.86
C ALA A 166 10.36 11.85 -7.47
N VAL A 167 9.91 12.16 -6.24
CA VAL A 167 8.58 11.81 -5.73
C VAL A 167 7.50 12.87 -6.01
N HIS A 168 7.85 14.05 -6.53
CA HIS A 168 6.88 15.13 -6.79
C HIS A 168 5.72 14.73 -7.74
N PRO A 169 5.89 13.85 -8.74
CA PRO A 169 4.75 13.40 -9.55
C PRO A 169 3.64 12.71 -8.74
N LEU A 170 3.97 12.07 -7.61
CA LEU A 170 2.98 11.49 -6.70
C LEU A 170 2.13 12.57 -6.05
N TRP A 171 2.76 13.65 -5.58
CA TRP A 171 2.04 14.80 -5.02
C TRP A 171 1.04 15.40 -6.00
N LYS A 172 1.45 15.62 -7.25
CA LYS A 172 0.56 16.13 -8.30
C LYS A 172 -0.66 15.26 -8.51
N SER A 173 -0.51 13.93 -8.39
CA SER A 173 -1.61 12.99 -8.47
C SER A 173 -2.56 13.11 -7.26
N MET A 174 -2.01 13.23 -6.06
CA MET A 174 -2.79 13.40 -4.82
C MET A 174 -3.55 14.73 -4.80
N ASP A 175 -2.89 15.82 -5.17
CA ASP A 175 -3.47 17.16 -5.24
C ASP A 175 -4.61 17.24 -6.28
N ALA A 176 -4.50 16.46 -7.35
CA ALA A 176 -5.56 16.28 -8.35
C ALA A 176 -6.70 15.34 -7.89
N GLY A 177 -6.74 14.92 -6.62
CA GLY A 177 -7.74 14.01 -6.09
C GLY A 177 -7.57 12.55 -6.50
N ARG A 178 -6.42 12.17 -7.08
CA ARG A 178 -6.15 10.80 -7.56
C ARG A 178 -5.34 9.97 -6.55
N GLY A 179 -5.52 10.26 -5.26
CA GLY A 179 -4.94 9.50 -4.16
C GLY A 179 -5.99 8.64 -3.47
N ILE A 180 -5.64 7.42 -3.09
CA ILE A 180 -6.51 6.53 -2.34
C ILE A 180 -5.74 5.81 -1.25
N PHE A 181 -6.25 5.83 -0.02
CA PHE A 181 -5.66 5.08 1.08
C PHE A 181 -5.96 3.58 0.96
N HIS A 182 -4.92 2.75 1.05
CA HIS A 182 -5.08 1.30 1.03
C HIS A 182 -5.79 0.76 2.29
N SER A 183 -5.62 1.44 3.42
CA SER A 183 -6.26 1.15 4.71
C SER A 183 -7.17 2.32 5.08
N ASP A 184 -8.20 2.55 4.27
CA ASP A 184 -9.13 3.65 4.47
C ASP A 184 -9.89 3.47 5.80
N ILE A 185 -9.95 4.54 6.61
CA ILE A 185 -10.61 4.54 7.93
C ILE A 185 -12.11 4.28 7.86
N ARG A 186 -12.72 4.44 6.70
CA ARG A 186 -14.14 4.11 6.46
C ARG A 186 -14.41 2.62 6.37
N LEU A 187 -13.37 1.79 6.15
CA LEU A 187 -13.51 0.33 6.16
C LEU A 187 -13.60 -0.21 7.59
N ARG A 188 -14.52 -1.14 7.81
CA ARG A 188 -14.71 -1.83 9.09
C ARG A 188 -13.74 -2.98 9.31
N TYR A 189 -12.89 -3.27 8.34
CA TYR A 189 -11.93 -4.36 8.33
C TYR A 189 -10.64 -3.95 7.63
N ASN A 190 -9.55 -4.62 7.97
CA ASN A 190 -8.26 -4.37 7.34
C ASN A 190 -8.10 -5.26 6.09
N LEU A 191 -8.53 -4.75 4.94
CA LEU A 191 -8.42 -5.47 3.68
C LEU A 191 -6.95 -5.67 3.25
N TRP A 192 -6.09 -4.66 3.48
CA TRP A 192 -4.70 -4.66 3.02
C TRP A 192 -3.93 -5.93 3.41
N HIS A 193 -4.07 -6.37 4.66
CA HIS A 193 -3.39 -7.57 5.15
C HIS A 193 -4.07 -8.87 4.73
N ARG A 194 -5.33 -8.81 4.26
CA ARG A 194 -6.06 -10.00 3.80
C ARG A 194 -5.83 -10.32 2.33
N LEU A 195 -5.27 -9.38 1.59
CA LEU A 195 -5.00 -9.58 0.16
C LEU A 195 -3.90 -10.60 -0.12
N ASP A 196 -3.02 -10.87 0.84
CA ASP A 196 -1.86 -11.74 0.59
C ASP A 196 -2.24 -13.14 0.16
N SER A 197 -3.22 -13.77 0.85
CA SER A 197 -3.69 -15.12 0.49
C SER A 197 -4.25 -15.17 -0.94
N GLY A 198 -5.03 -14.16 -1.33
CA GLY A 198 -5.54 -14.07 -2.70
C GLY A 198 -4.44 -13.81 -3.73
N ILE A 199 -3.46 -12.97 -3.40
CA ILE A 199 -2.32 -12.68 -4.28
C ILE A 199 -1.45 -13.93 -4.47
N GLU A 200 -1.18 -14.69 -3.41
CA GLU A 200 -0.45 -15.95 -3.48
C GLU A 200 -1.17 -16.98 -4.36
N LEU A 201 -2.50 -17.07 -4.26
CA LEU A 201 -3.30 -17.91 -5.14
C LEU A 201 -3.18 -17.49 -6.60
N ILE A 202 -3.31 -16.20 -6.90
CA ILE A 202 -3.12 -15.70 -8.29
C ILE A 202 -1.75 -16.09 -8.83
N LEU A 203 -0.68 -15.87 -8.06
CA LEU A 203 0.69 -16.20 -8.49
C LEU A 203 0.89 -17.71 -8.66
N SER A 204 0.19 -18.53 -7.89
CA SER A 204 0.20 -19.99 -8.01
C SER A 204 -0.66 -20.53 -9.17
N GLY A 205 -1.27 -19.66 -9.96
CA GLY A 205 -2.06 -20.05 -11.12
C GLY A 205 -3.57 -20.20 -10.88
N ALA A 206 -4.06 -19.90 -9.67
CA ALA A 206 -5.49 -19.94 -9.37
C ALA A 206 -6.26 -18.85 -10.14
N SER A 207 -7.57 -19.04 -10.26
CA SER A 207 -8.48 -18.07 -10.85
C SER A 207 -8.69 -16.84 -9.97
N ALA A 208 -9.14 -15.73 -10.55
CA ALA A 208 -9.51 -14.54 -9.81
C ALA A 208 -10.69 -14.77 -8.87
N GLU A 209 -11.59 -15.69 -9.23
CA GLU A 209 -12.72 -16.10 -8.43
C GLU A 209 -12.28 -16.84 -7.17
N GLU A 210 -11.36 -17.81 -7.29
CA GLU A 210 -10.81 -18.55 -6.14
C GLU A 210 -10.06 -17.60 -5.20
N ALA A 211 -9.27 -16.69 -5.71
CA ALA A 211 -8.59 -15.65 -4.93
C ALA A 211 -9.59 -14.74 -4.20
N THR A 212 -10.69 -14.36 -4.86
CA THR A 212 -11.76 -13.56 -4.26
C THR A 212 -12.41 -14.29 -3.11
N GLU A 213 -12.79 -15.56 -3.29
CA GLU A 213 -13.41 -16.37 -2.25
C GLU A 213 -12.49 -16.54 -1.04
N SER A 214 -11.21 -16.77 -1.26
CA SER A 214 -10.22 -16.88 -0.17
C SER A 214 -10.20 -15.63 0.71
N VAL A 215 -10.22 -14.44 0.10
CA VAL A 215 -10.22 -13.18 0.86
C VAL A 215 -11.56 -12.96 1.59
N ILE A 216 -12.69 -13.26 0.95
CA ILE A 216 -14.01 -13.18 1.58
C ILE A 216 -14.05 -14.08 2.81
N GLN A 217 -13.60 -15.33 2.67
CA GLN A 217 -13.56 -16.27 3.79
C GLN A 217 -12.69 -15.78 4.94
N ALA A 218 -11.49 -15.24 4.64
CA ALA A 218 -10.60 -14.67 5.64
C ALA A 218 -11.23 -13.45 6.36
N LEU A 219 -12.04 -12.65 5.69
CA LEU A 219 -12.78 -11.55 6.31
C LEU A 219 -13.90 -12.07 7.23
N HIS A 220 -14.64 -13.09 6.83
CA HIS A 220 -15.67 -13.72 7.67
C HIS A 220 -15.08 -14.37 8.92
N ASP A 221 -13.95 -15.07 8.77
CA ASP A 221 -13.28 -15.73 9.89
C ASP A 221 -12.77 -14.72 10.93
N ALA A 222 -12.22 -13.59 10.46
CA ALA A 222 -11.81 -12.48 11.33
C ALA A 222 -12.99 -11.89 12.12
N GLN A 223 -14.12 -11.67 11.46
CA GLN A 223 -15.32 -11.13 12.12
C GLN A 223 -15.90 -12.11 13.16
N GLN A 224 -15.74 -13.40 12.95
CA GLN A 224 -16.20 -14.44 13.89
C GLN A 224 -15.23 -14.73 15.04
N GLY A 225 -14.11 -14.00 15.13
CA GLY A 225 -13.11 -14.18 16.18
C GLY A 225 -12.32 -15.49 16.11
N LYS A 226 -12.32 -16.17 14.98
CA LYS A 226 -11.65 -17.48 14.79
C LYS A 226 -10.13 -17.39 14.72
N GLU A 227 -9.56 -16.19 14.50
CA GLU A 227 -8.11 -15.98 14.38
C GLU A 227 -7.35 -15.89 15.72
N GLY A 228 -8.02 -15.77 16.86
CA GLY A 228 -7.39 -15.65 18.17
C GLY A 228 -6.69 -16.91 18.69
N LYS A 229 -6.76 -18.04 18.00
CA LYS A 229 -6.22 -19.33 18.47
C LYS A 229 -4.97 -19.82 17.77
N GLN A 230 -4.60 -19.32 16.61
CA GLN A 230 -3.40 -19.78 15.88
C GLN A 230 -2.11 -19.03 16.20
N GLY A 231 -2.17 -17.85 16.78
CA GLY A 231 -1.01 -17.02 17.13
C GLY A 231 -0.39 -17.33 18.53
N LYS A 232 -0.82 -18.39 19.23
CA LYS A 232 -0.28 -18.78 20.56
C LYS A 232 0.51 -20.08 20.55
N GLN A 233 0.83 -20.64 19.41
CA GLN A 233 1.61 -21.87 19.28
C GLN A 233 2.77 -21.70 18.28
N SER A 234 3.59 -20.67 18.45
CA SER A 234 4.90 -20.62 17.83
C SER A 234 5.85 -19.79 18.70
#